data_7e670e9f712441fd0c2bcf527c2d12c7
#
_entry.id   7e670e9f712441fd0c2bcf527c2d12c7
#
_cell.length_a   1.000
_cell.length_b   1.000
_cell.length_c   1.000
_cell.angle_alpha   90.00
_cell.angle_beta   90.00
_cell.angle_gamma   90.00
#
_symmetry.space_group_name_H-M   'P 1'
#
loop_
_entity.id
_entity.type
_entity.pdbx_description
1 polymer ?
#
loop_
_entity_poly.entity_id
_entity_poly.type
_entity_poly.pdbx_seq_one_letter_code
_entity_poly.pdbx_strand_id
1 'polypeptide(L)'
;MDKLIISGGCRLEGEIRISGAKNAALPILAATLLAEGPVIIRNVPHLHDITTTMELLGGMGLQLTVDEKMNIEVDSNTITEFFAPYELVKTMRASILVLGPLLARFGRADVSLPGG
;
A
#
# COMPACT_ATOMS: atom_id res chain seq x y z
N MET A 1 -15.27 -1.11 -26.32
CA MET A 1 -13.85 -0.81 -26.52
C MET A 1 -13.61 0.67 -26.30
N ASP A 2 -12.69 0.98 -25.45
CA ASP A 2 -12.38 2.38 -25.14
C ASP A 2 -11.65 3.04 -26.30
N LYS A 3 -11.80 4.35 -26.38
CA LYS A 3 -11.26 5.13 -27.47
C LYS A 3 -10.67 6.41 -26.93
N LEU A 4 -9.46 6.73 -27.37
CA LEU A 4 -8.78 7.95 -26.99
C LEU A 4 -8.67 8.86 -28.20
N ILE A 5 -9.23 10.07 -28.11
CA ILE A 5 -9.18 11.06 -29.17
C ILE A 5 -8.35 12.22 -28.67
N ILE A 6 -7.28 12.55 -29.40
CA ILE A 6 -6.35 13.61 -29.01
C ILE A 6 -6.32 14.68 -30.08
N SER A 7 -6.59 15.91 -29.70
CA SER A 7 -6.46 17.07 -30.57
C SER A 7 -5.36 17.97 -30.02
N GLY A 8 -4.33 18.20 -30.81
CA GLY A 8 -3.19 19.02 -30.41
C GLY A 8 -3.26 20.45 -30.96
N GLY A 9 -2.16 21.18 -30.85
CA GLY A 9 -2.02 22.52 -31.40
C GLY A 9 -2.24 23.65 -30.41
N CYS A 10 -2.60 23.32 -29.14
CA CYS A 10 -2.74 24.33 -28.11
C CYS A 10 -1.45 24.48 -27.30
N ARG A 11 -1.10 25.74 -26.97
CA ARG A 11 -0.01 25.99 -26.03
C ARG A 11 -0.48 25.61 -24.62
N LEU A 12 0.32 24.84 -23.91
CA LEU A 12 0.00 24.42 -22.55
C LEU A 12 0.79 25.27 -21.56
N GLU A 13 0.08 25.86 -20.62
CA GLU A 13 0.65 26.59 -19.49
C GLU A 13 -0.14 26.22 -18.25
N GLY A 14 0.57 25.94 -17.17
CA GLY A 14 -0.08 25.62 -15.91
C GLY A 14 0.76 24.71 -15.07
N GLU A 15 0.17 24.31 -13.97
CA GLU A 15 0.80 23.48 -12.96
C GLU A 15 -0.09 22.30 -12.64
N ILE A 16 0.47 21.12 -12.64
CA ILE A 16 -0.26 19.89 -12.30
C ILE A 16 0.49 19.18 -11.18
N ARG A 17 -0.24 18.84 -10.11
CA ARG A 17 0.31 18.02 -9.06
C ARG A 17 0.31 16.55 -9.51
N ILE A 18 1.48 15.94 -9.55
CA ILE A 18 1.62 14.54 -9.95
C ILE A 18 1.06 13.65 -8.84
N SER A 19 0.26 12.66 -9.23
CA SER A 19 -0.25 11.67 -8.31
C SER A 19 0.86 10.75 -7.82
N GLY A 20 0.70 10.22 -6.63
CA GLY A 20 1.59 9.17 -6.14
C GLY A 20 1.51 7.92 -7.01
N ALA A 21 2.59 7.15 -7.05
CA ALA A 21 2.67 5.95 -7.85
C ALA A 21 2.35 4.71 -7.03
N LYS A 22 1.52 3.80 -7.58
CA LYS A 22 1.19 2.53 -6.94
C LYS A 22 2.43 1.70 -6.63
N ASN A 23 3.33 1.58 -7.60
CA ASN A 23 4.53 0.75 -7.46
C ASN A 23 5.52 1.29 -6.43
N ALA A 24 5.43 2.55 -6.07
CA ALA A 24 6.19 3.14 -4.96
C ALA A 24 5.41 3.00 -3.65
N ALA A 25 4.10 3.23 -3.67
CA ALA A 25 3.27 3.23 -2.47
C ALA A 25 3.18 1.86 -1.81
N LEU A 26 3.09 0.78 -2.58
CA LEU A 26 2.96 -0.58 -2.02
C LEU A 26 4.18 -0.99 -1.18
N PRO A 27 5.43 -0.86 -1.68
CA PRO A 27 6.59 -1.15 -0.83
C PRO A 27 6.72 -0.21 0.38
N ILE A 28 6.34 1.05 0.23
CA ILE A 28 6.38 2.01 1.34
C ILE A 28 5.40 1.61 2.44
N LEU A 29 4.18 1.21 2.07
CA LEU A 29 3.20 0.70 3.04
C LEU A 29 3.73 -0.54 3.77
N ALA A 30 4.32 -1.49 3.05
CA ALA A 30 4.92 -2.67 3.66
C ALA A 30 6.07 -2.29 4.60
N ALA A 31 6.86 -1.29 4.24
CA ALA A 31 7.99 -0.83 5.05
C ALA A 31 7.54 -0.19 6.37
N THR A 32 6.29 0.24 6.51
CA THR A 32 5.79 0.76 7.79
C THR A 32 5.87 -0.27 8.91
N LEU A 33 5.90 -1.56 8.56
CA LEU A 33 6.09 -2.64 9.53
C LEU A 33 7.45 -2.56 10.24
N LEU A 34 8.43 -1.91 9.63
CA LEU A 34 9.77 -1.75 10.21
C LEU A 34 9.88 -0.58 11.18
N ALA A 35 8.91 0.32 11.20
CA ALA A 35 8.95 1.50 12.05
C ALA A 35 8.46 1.19 13.46
N GLU A 36 9.09 1.80 14.46
CA GLU A 36 8.71 1.63 15.87
C GLU A 36 7.67 2.64 16.34
N GLY A 37 7.20 3.50 15.48
CA GLY A 37 6.21 4.52 15.78
C GLY A 37 5.32 4.83 14.60
N PRO A 38 4.42 5.79 14.73
CA PRO A 38 3.54 6.16 13.63
C PRO A 38 4.31 6.70 12.44
N VAL A 39 3.87 6.33 11.24
CA VAL A 39 4.41 6.80 9.96
C VAL A 39 3.29 7.46 9.18
N ILE A 40 3.56 8.63 8.63
CA ILE A 40 2.60 9.32 7.77
C ILE A 40 3.09 9.26 6.33
N ILE A 41 2.27 8.71 5.46
CA ILE A 41 2.54 8.62 4.02
C ILE A 41 1.61 9.58 3.31
N ARG A 42 2.18 10.53 2.57
CA ARG A 42 1.40 11.56 1.88
C ARG A 42 1.30 11.27 0.39
N ASN A 43 0.27 11.85 -0.23
CA ASN A 43 0.07 11.76 -1.68
C ASN A 43 -0.04 10.31 -2.19
N VAL A 44 -0.80 9.49 -1.46
CA VAL A 44 -1.02 8.09 -1.83
C VAL A 44 -2.07 8.04 -2.94
N PRO A 45 -1.86 7.28 -4.03
CA PRO A 45 -2.87 7.17 -5.08
C PRO A 45 -4.09 6.39 -4.59
N HIS A 46 -5.27 6.80 -5.05
CA HIS A 46 -6.53 6.13 -4.70
C HIS A 46 -6.75 4.94 -5.64
N LEU A 47 -6.18 3.81 -5.31
CA LEU A 47 -6.22 2.60 -6.14
C LEU A 47 -6.64 1.39 -5.31
N HIS A 48 -7.22 0.40 -5.97
CA HIS A 48 -7.69 -0.83 -5.32
C HIS A 48 -6.58 -1.55 -4.56
N ASP A 49 -5.39 -1.65 -5.15
CA ASP A 49 -4.27 -2.33 -4.49
C ASP A 49 -3.83 -1.64 -3.20
N ILE A 50 -3.97 -0.33 -3.12
CA ILE A 50 -3.70 0.41 -1.89
C ILE A 50 -4.71 0.03 -0.81
N THR A 51 -6.00 -0.01 -1.17
CA THR A 51 -7.06 -0.42 -0.25
C THR A 51 -6.83 -1.86 0.25
N THR A 52 -6.48 -2.78 -0.65
CA THR A 52 -6.21 -4.17 -0.29
C THR A 52 -5.01 -4.28 0.65
N THR A 53 -3.96 -3.49 0.40
CA THR A 53 -2.79 -3.46 1.28
C THR A 53 -3.16 -2.95 2.67
N MET A 54 -4.00 -1.91 2.74
CA MET A 54 -4.48 -1.40 4.03
C MET A 54 -5.32 -2.44 4.76
N GLU A 55 -6.15 -3.20 4.05
CA GLU A 55 -6.91 -4.30 4.63
C GLU A 55 -6.00 -5.39 5.20
N LEU A 56 -4.94 -5.72 4.46
CA LEU A 56 -3.95 -6.69 4.92
C LEU A 56 -3.28 -6.22 6.21
N LEU A 57 -2.77 -4.99 6.22
CA LEU A 57 -2.08 -4.44 7.39
C LEU A 57 -3.05 -4.31 8.58
N GLY A 58 -4.27 -3.85 8.34
CA GLY A 58 -5.29 -3.76 9.38
C GLY A 58 -5.66 -5.11 9.97
N GLY A 59 -5.73 -6.15 9.14
CA GLY A 59 -5.97 -7.52 9.59
C GLY A 59 -4.84 -8.09 10.45
N MET A 60 -3.63 -7.55 10.28
CA MET A 60 -2.49 -7.91 11.12
C MET A 60 -2.47 -7.15 12.46
N GLY A 61 -3.38 -6.21 12.64
CA GLY A 61 -3.51 -5.44 13.87
C GLY A 61 -2.94 -4.03 13.83
N LEU A 62 -2.42 -3.59 12.69
CA LEU A 62 -1.94 -2.22 12.55
C LEU A 62 -3.10 -1.23 12.62
N GLN A 63 -2.84 -0.08 13.22
CA GLN A 63 -3.81 1.02 13.20
C GLN A 63 -3.52 1.90 11.99
N LEU A 64 -4.52 2.07 11.14
CA LEU A 64 -4.44 2.89 9.94
C LEU A 64 -5.53 3.95 9.96
N THR A 65 -5.13 5.18 9.66
CA THR A 65 -6.05 6.30 9.53
C THR A 65 -5.81 6.96 8.18
N VAL A 66 -6.87 7.19 7.43
CA VAL A 66 -6.80 7.81 6.11
C VAL A 66 -7.59 9.11 6.14
N ASP A 67 -6.97 10.20 5.71
CA ASP A 67 -7.67 11.47 5.61
C ASP A 67 -8.26 11.66 4.21
N GLU A 68 -8.99 12.75 4.03
CA GLU A 68 -9.66 13.08 2.77
C GLU A 68 -8.71 13.40 1.63
N LYS A 69 -7.43 13.69 1.93
CA LYS A 69 -6.38 13.96 0.95
C LYS A 69 -5.54 12.73 0.63
N MET A 70 -5.97 11.56 1.08
CA MET A 70 -5.24 10.30 0.91
C MET A 70 -3.85 10.32 1.55
N ASN A 71 -3.74 10.99 2.69
CA ASN A 71 -2.61 10.80 3.59
C ASN A 71 -2.95 9.65 4.52
N ILE A 72 -2.02 8.72 4.68
CA ILE A 72 -2.24 7.51 5.48
C ILE A 72 -1.30 7.56 6.68
N GLU A 73 -1.84 7.48 7.88
CA GLU A 73 -1.05 7.29 9.08
C GLU A 73 -1.13 5.83 9.51
N VAL A 74 0.04 5.21 9.69
CA VAL A 74 0.14 3.79 10.03
C VAL A 74 0.95 3.64 11.31
N ASP A 75 0.41 2.95 12.30
CA ASP A 75 1.13 2.57 13.51
C ASP A 75 1.21 1.05 13.59
N SER A 76 2.41 0.51 13.47
CA SER A 76 2.65 -0.94 13.50
C SER A 76 2.87 -1.49 14.89
N ASN A 77 2.93 -0.66 15.93
CA ASN A 77 3.15 -1.13 17.30
C ASN A 77 1.97 -1.92 17.86
N THR A 78 0.81 -1.84 17.23
CA THR A 78 -0.39 -2.57 17.62
C THR A 78 -0.53 -3.93 16.92
N ILE A 79 0.48 -4.35 16.18
CA ILE A 79 0.45 -5.62 15.43
C ILE A 79 0.22 -6.81 16.37
N THR A 80 -0.66 -7.72 15.98
CA THR A 80 -0.99 -8.92 16.73
C THR A 80 -0.81 -10.19 15.91
N GLU A 81 -0.86 -10.10 14.59
CA GLU A 81 -0.80 -11.23 13.68
C GLU A 81 0.34 -11.07 12.69
N PHE A 82 1.09 -12.14 12.45
CA PHE A 82 2.20 -12.14 11.48
C PHE A 82 1.84 -12.99 10.26
N PHE A 83 0.60 -12.87 9.81
CA PHE A 83 0.00 -13.75 8.82
C PHE A 83 -0.64 -12.95 7.70
N ALA A 84 -0.26 -13.26 6.45
CA ALA A 84 -0.90 -12.71 5.25
C ALA A 84 -1.76 -13.80 4.61
N PRO A 85 -3.10 -13.73 4.73
CA PRO A 85 -3.97 -14.80 4.28
C PRO A 85 -4.05 -14.89 2.76
N TYR A 86 -4.25 -16.09 2.26
CA TYR A 86 -4.36 -16.36 0.83
C TYR A 86 -5.44 -15.51 0.15
N GLU A 87 -6.54 -15.25 0.84
CA GLU A 87 -7.63 -14.46 0.29
C GLU A 87 -7.21 -13.06 -0.16
N LEU A 88 -6.26 -12.46 0.54
CA LEU A 88 -5.71 -11.15 0.15
C LEU A 88 -4.54 -11.29 -0.81
N VAL A 89 -3.67 -12.29 -0.59
CA VAL A 89 -2.51 -12.50 -1.46
C VAL A 89 -2.92 -12.89 -2.89
N LYS A 90 -3.99 -13.67 -3.05
CA LYS A 90 -4.45 -14.09 -4.37
C LYS A 90 -4.94 -12.93 -5.23
N THR A 91 -5.44 -11.86 -4.60
CA THR A 91 -5.92 -10.67 -5.32
C THR A 91 -4.82 -9.67 -5.61
N MET A 92 -3.70 -9.76 -4.89
CA MET A 92 -2.61 -8.81 -5.05
C MET A 92 -1.27 -9.47 -4.71
N ARG A 93 -0.50 -9.78 -5.73
CA ARG A 93 0.81 -10.45 -5.56
C ARG A 93 1.78 -9.64 -4.72
N ALA A 94 1.65 -8.31 -4.72
CA ALA A 94 2.50 -7.43 -3.93
C ALA A 94 2.35 -7.65 -2.42
N SER A 95 1.31 -8.36 -1.96
CA SER A 95 1.13 -8.68 -0.54
C SER A 95 2.32 -9.46 0.04
N ILE A 96 3.08 -10.17 -0.81
CA ILE A 96 4.29 -10.89 -0.37
C ILE A 96 5.37 -9.93 0.16
N LEU A 97 5.27 -8.64 -0.14
CA LEU A 97 6.24 -7.63 0.33
C LEU A 97 6.30 -7.54 1.86
N VAL A 98 5.27 -7.99 2.58
CA VAL A 98 5.28 -7.97 4.04
C VAL A 98 6.22 -9.02 4.64
N LEU A 99 6.60 -10.04 3.87
CA LEU A 99 7.43 -11.14 4.36
C LEU A 99 8.76 -10.64 4.93
N GLY A 100 9.48 -9.82 4.15
CA GLY A 100 10.79 -9.29 4.57
C GLY A 100 10.71 -8.46 5.86
N PRO A 101 9.85 -7.42 5.92
CA PRO A 101 9.69 -6.63 7.12
C PRO A 101 9.25 -7.42 8.36
N LEU A 102 8.33 -8.37 8.21
CA LEU A 102 7.91 -9.20 9.33
C LEU A 102 9.05 -10.04 9.88
N LEU A 103 9.83 -10.66 8.99
CA LEU A 103 10.98 -11.47 9.41
C LEU A 103 12.06 -10.59 10.05
N ALA A 104 12.34 -9.43 9.47
CA ALA A 104 13.40 -8.56 9.95
C ALA A 104 13.10 -7.99 11.34
N ARG A 105 11.86 -7.61 11.61
CA ARG A 105 11.51 -6.96 12.87
C ARG A 105 11.03 -7.95 13.94
N PHE A 106 10.21 -8.93 13.56
CA PHE A 106 9.53 -9.82 14.52
C PHE A 106 10.05 -11.24 14.52
N GLY A 107 10.88 -11.61 13.54
CA GLY A 107 11.49 -12.93 13.48
C GLY A 107 10.57 -14.03 12.98
N ARG A 108 9.34 -13.71 12.56
CA ARG A 108 8.41 -14.69 12.02
C ARG A 108 7.43 -14.06 11.04
N ALA A 109 7.00 -14.84 10.07
CA ALA A 109 5.97 -14.45 9.12
C ALA A 109 5.35 -15.69 8.49
N ASP A 110 4.04 -15.63 8.30
CA ASP A 110 3.26 -16.63 7.56
C ASP A 110 2.62 -15.91 6.38
N VAL A 111 3.12 -16.13 5.18
CA VAL A 111 2.61 -15.47 3.98
C VAL A 111 2.26 -16.51 2.95
N SER A 112 1.02 -16.51 2.49
CA SER A 112 0.59 -17.40 1.41
C SER A 112 1.27 -17.02 0.11
N LEU A 113 1.61 -18.02 -0.71
CA LEU A 113 2.22 -17.77 -2.00
C LEU A 113 1.19 -17.22 -2.98
N PRO A 114 1.55 -16.22 -3.80
CA PRO A 114 0.66 -15.68 -4.81
C PRO A 114 0.50 -16.64 -5.99
N GLY A 115 -0.64 -16.57 -6.63
CA GLY A 115 -0.98 -17.41 -7.75
C GLY A 115 -1.47 -18.78 -7.27
N GLY A 116 -1.89 -19.60 -8.12
CA GLY A 116 -2.38 -20.88 -7.65
C GLY A 116 -2.58 -21.83 -8.74
#